data_41c8a14b78cceb3a658e0dcaf1b8e349
#
_entry.id   41c8a14b78cceb3a658e0dcaf1b8e349
#
_cell.length_a   1.000
_cell.length_b   1.000
_cell.length_c   1.000
_cell.angle_alpha   90.00
_cell.angle_beta   90.00
_cell.angle_gamma   90.00
#
_symmetry.space_group_name_H-M   'P 1'
#
loop_
_entity.id
_entity.type
_entity.pdbx_description
1 polymer ?
#
loop_
_entity_poly.entity_id
_entity_poly.type
_entity_poly.pdbx_seq_one_letter_code
_entity_poly.pdbx_strand_id
1 'polypeptide(L)'
;MAHSIFTPLKPLTTTPRPLLPHNFPPRLPLCRAANINRRQLIAETAAAIALPPLLGVSLSPIPAAKAEETPLSEWERVFLPINPGVVLLDIAFVPDDPNHGFVLGTRQTILETKDGGTTWVPRSIASAEEEDFNYRFNSISFKGKEGWIIGKPAILLHTSDAGENWERIPLSSQLPGDMVYIKATGEQSAEMVTDEGAIYITSNKGYNWKAAIQETVSATLNRTVSSGISGASYYTGTFSTVNRSPDGRYVAVSSRGNFYLTWEPGQAYWQPHNRAVARRIQSMGWRADGGLWLLVRGGGLYLSKGTGLTEDFEEVSVQSRGFGILDVGYRSQDEAWAAGGSGILLKTTNGGKTWIRDKAADNIAANLYSVKFINDNQGFVLGNDGVLLKYLGXKQSLNKAILEANT
;
A
#
# COMPACT_ATOMS: atom_id res chain seq x y z
N MET A 1 26.53 -39.87 48.04
CA MET A 1 25.32 -40.68 47.68
C MET A 1 24.10 -39.90 48.07
N ALA A 2 23.45 -39.30 47.10
CA ALA A 2 22.20 -38.55 47.33
C ALA A 2 21.10 -39.20 46.49
N HIS A 3 20.12 -39.77 47.16
CA HIS A 3 18.97 -40.36 46.50
C HIS A 3 17.93 -39.27 46.24
N SER A 4 17.65 -39.08 44.97
CA SER A 4 16.56 -38.20 44.51
C SER A 4 15.25 -38.99 44.51
N ILE A 5 14.27 -38.53 45.29
CA ILE A 5 12.93 -39.14 45.38
C ILE A 5 12.01 -38.41 44.40
N PHE A 6 11.61 -39.09 43.33
CA PHE A 6 10.57 -38.60 42.39
C PHE A 6 9.22 -39.02 42.90
N THR A 7 8.36 -38.07 43.20
CA THR A 7 6.92 -38.33 43.48
C THR A 7 6.13 -38.10 42.20
N PRO A 8 5.32 -39.06 41.74
CA PRO A 8 4.51 -38.86 40.57
C PRO A 8 3.26 -38.01 40.87
N LEU A 9 3.02 -37.03 40.00
CA LEU A 9 1.81 -36.19 40.08
C LEU A 9 0.58 -36.97 39.58
N LYS A 10 -0.49 -36.91 40.32
CA LYS A 10 -1.78 -37.52 39.94
C LYS A 10 -2.44 -36.70 38.80
N PRO A 11 -3.05 -37.36 37.83
CA PRO A 11 -3.79 -36.64 36.77
C PRO A 11 -5.06 -35.99 37.32
N LEU A 12 -5.28 -34.74 36.94
CA LEU A 12 -6.50 -34.01 37.23
C LEU A 12 -7.61 -34.48 36.27
N THR A 13 -8.63 -35.10 36.85
CA THR A 13 -9.84 -35.46 36.11
C THR A 13 -10.74 -34.24 36.02
N THR A 14 -10.90 -33.71 34.83
CA THR A 14 -11.85 -32.64 34.54
C THR A 14 -13.20 -33.25 34.21
N THR A 15 -14.17 -33.02 35.07
CA THR A 15 -15.56 -33.33 34.78
C THR A 15 -16.15 -32.31 33.80
N PRO A 16 -16.82 -32.72 32.75
CA PRO A 16 -17.45 -31.77 31.83
C PRO A 16 -18.62 -31.03 32.46
N ARG A 17 -18.62 -29.73 32.35
CA ARG A 17 -19.77 -28.89 32.75
C ARG A 17 -20.92 -29.09 31.78
N PRO A 18 -22.16 -29.21 32.27
CA PRO A 18 -23.33 -29.30 31.38
C PRO A 18 -23.56 -27.96 30.68
N LEU A 19 -23.74 -28.02 29.36
CA LEU A 19 -24.08 -26.86 28.53
C LEU A 19 -25.53 -26.44 28.79
N LEU A 20 -25.70 -25.17 29.15
CA LEU A 20 -27.03 -24.57 29.27
C LEU A 20 -27.63 -24.36 27.86
N PRO A 21 -28.90 -24.61 27.66
CA PRO A 21 -29.52 -24.39 26.36
C PRO A 21 -29.60 -22.90 26.04
N HIS A 22 -29.03 -22.53 24.89
CA HIS A 22 -29.17 -21.18 24.37
C HIS A 22 -30.55 -21.01 23.76
N ASN A 23 -31.35 -20.15 24.39
CA ASN A 23 -32.62 -19.71 23.80
C ASN A 23 -32.32 -18.68 22.72
N PHE A 24 -32.50 -19.08 21.48
CA PHE A 24 -32.45 -18.12 20.36
C PHE A 24 -33.80 -17.39 20.30
N PRO A 25 -33.78 -16.06 20.12
CA PRO A 25 -35.02 -15.32 19.86
C PRO A 25 -35.66 -15.77 18.54
N PRO A 26 -36.97 -15.72 18.41
CA PRO A 26 -37.64 -16.14 17.18
C PRO A 26 -37.25 -15.25 16.01
N ARG A 27 -36.94 -15.87 14.88
CA ARG A 27 -36.64 -15.19 13.65
C ARG A 27 -37.86 -14.40 13.17
N LEU A 28 -37.64 -13.12 12.91
CA LEU A 28 -38.66 -12.28 12.26
C LEU A 28 -38.88 -12.79 10.82
N PRO A 29 -40.12 -12.77 10.35
CA PRO A 29 -40.39 -13.24 8.98
C PRO A 29 -39.74 -12.36 7.98
N LEU A 30 -38.99 -12.98 7.04
CA LEU A 30 -38.41 -12.32 5.89
C LEU A 30 -39.52 -11.70 5.03
N CYS A 31 -39.51 -10.37 4.91
CA CYS A 31 -40.35 -9.71 3.92
C CYS A 31 -39.92 -10.16 2.54
N ARG A 32 -40.77 -10.90 1.88
CA ARG A 32 -40.56 -11.21 0.46
C ARG A 32 -40.64 -9.90 -0.31
N ALA A 33 -39.53 -9.50 -0.87
CA ALA A 33 -39.51 -8.39 -1.82
C ALA A 33 -40.34 -8.81 -3.03
N ALA A 34 -41.41 -8.09 -3.28
CA ALA A 34 -42.22 -8.30 -4.48
C ALA A 34 -41.34 -7.98 -5.70
N ASN A 35 -41.20 -8.97 -6.56
CA ASN A 35 -40.52 -8.79 -7.87
C ASN A 35 -41.39 -7.89 -8.74
N ILE A 36 -41.14 -6.59 -8.71
CA ILE A 36 -41.80 -5.64 -9.61
C ILE A 36 -41.05 -5.70 -10.94
N ASN A 37 -41.74 -6.25 -11.93
CA ASN A 37 -41.20 -6.39 -13.26
C ASN A 37 -41.02 -4.99 -13.86
N ARG A 38 -39.80 -4.66 -14.30
CA ARG A 38 -39.46 -3.36 -14.88
C ARG A 38 -40.37 -2.98 -16.07
N ARG A 39 -40.98 -3.96 -16.75
CA ARG A 39 -41.88 -3.72 -17.87
C ARG A 39 -43.25 -3.18 -17.44
N GLN A 40 -43.69 -3.39 -16.20
CA GLN A 40 -44.95 -2.87 -15.70
C GLN A 40 -44.87 -1.40 -15.29
N LEU A 41 -43.68 -0.93 -14.90
CA LEU A 41 -43.51 0.47 -14.47
C LEU A 41 -43.55 1.44 -15.64
N ILE A 42 -43.24 0.98 -16.88
CA ILE A 42 -43.23 1.82 -18.06
C ILE A 42 -44.67 1.95 -18.65
N ALA A 43 -45.55 0.98 -18.40
CA ALA A 43 -46.91 1.01 -18.92
C ALA A 43 -47.87 1.94 -18.15
N GLU A 44 -47.58 2.22 -16.87
CA GLU A 44 -48.47 3.07 -16.05
C GLU A 44 -48.19 4.56 -16.17
N THR A 45 -47.04 4.96 -16.74
CA THR A 45 -46.71 6.38 -16.98
C THR A 45 -47.17 6.89 -18.35
N ALA A 46 -47.82 6.06 -19.15
CA ALA A 46 -48.28 6.45 -20.49
C ALA A 46 -49.77 6.90 -20.54
N ALA A 47 -50.45 7.05 -19.39
CA ALA A 47 -51.75 7.66 -19.34
C ALA A 47 -51.59 9.17 -19.42
N ALA A 48 -51.55 9.70 -20.64
CA ALA A 48 -51.48 11.14 -20.89
C ALA A 48 -52.82 11.75 -20.43
N ILE A 49 -52.74 12.53 -19.35
CA ILE A 49 -53.84 13.41 -18.96
C ILE A 49 -53.81 14.58 -19.96
N ALA A 50 -54.78 14.60 -20.84
CA ALA A 50 -54.95 15.73 -21.77
C ALA A 50 -55.45 16.93 -20.97
N LEU A 51 -54.55 17.87 -20.68
CA LEU A 51 -54.91 19.15 -20.10
C LEU A 51 -55.36 20.10 -21.22
N PRO A 52 -56.42 20.91 -20.99
CA PRO A 52 -56.86 21.89 -22.01
C PRO A 52 -55.77 22.95 -22.20
N PRO A 53 -55.71 23.55 -23.43
CA PRO A 53 -54.68 24.55 -23.71
C PRO A 53 -54.95 25.84 -22.90
N LEU A 54 -54.05 26.17 -22.00
CA LEU A 54 -54.03 27.47 -21.36
C LEU A 54 -53.28 28.44 -22.24
N LEU A 55 -54.05 29.41 -22.74
CA LEU A 55 -53.54 30.50 -23.57
C LEU A 55 -52.62 31.41 -22.74
N GLY A 56 -51.40 31.61 -23.18
CA GLY A 56 -50.65 32.82 -22.87
C GLY A 56 -49.62 32.78 -21.76
N VAL A 57 -48.96 31.64 -21.49
CA VAL A 57 -47.77 31.65 -20.65
C VAL A 57 -46.55 31.46 -21.51
N SER A 58 -45.77 32.49 -21.66
CA SER A 58 -44.45 32.44 -22.28
C SER A 58 -43.52 31.64 -21.34
N LEU A 59 -43.26 30.40 -21.67
CA LEU A 59 -42.24 29.62 -20.99
C LEU A 59 -40.88 30.14 -21.43
N SER A 60 -40.22 30.89 -20.55
CA SER A 60 -38.82 31.19 -20.73
C SER A 60 -38.06 29.85 -20.74
N PRO A 61 -37.12 29.66 -21.66
CA PRO A 61 -36.37 28.41 -21.70
C PRO A 61 -35.58 28.25 -20.39
N ILE A 62 -35.83 27.13 -19.71
CA ILE A 62 -35.05 26.72 -18.58
C ILE A 62 -33.60 26.62 -19.08
N PRO A 63 -32.64 27.35 -18.49
CA PRO A 63 -31.29 27.21 -18.95
C PRO A 63 -30.87 25.74 -18.76
N ALA A 64 -30.45 25.11 -19.86
CA ALA A 64 -29.94 23.77 -19.82
C ALA A 64 -28.83 23.75 -18.75
N ALA A 65 -29.02 22.94 -17.70
CA ALA A 65 -27.98 22.74 -16.71
C ALA A 65 -26.73 22.31 -17.49
N LYS A 66 -25.69 23.13 -17.44
CA LYS A 66 -24.39 22.76 -17.96
C LYS A 66 -24.05 21.43 -17.32
N ALA A 67 -23.99 20.37 -18.11
CA ALA A 67 -23.46 19.12 -17.65
C ALA A 67 -22.07 19.42 -17.09
N GLU A 68 -21.88 19.24 -15.80
CA GLU A 68 -20.55 19.33 -15.20
C GLU A 68 -19.67 18.31 -15.91
N GLU A 69 -18.78 18.81 -16.77
CA GLU A 69 -17.79 17.95 -17.40
C GLU A 69 -16.96 17.32 -16.30
N THR A 70 -17.12 16.00 -16.14
CA THR A 70 -16.26 15.26 -15.22
C THR A 70 -14.81 15.42 -15.69
N PRO A 71 -13.93 15.91 -14.83
CA PRO A 71 -12.53 16.02 -15.23
C PRO A 71 -12.00 14.68 -15.67
N LEU A 72 -11.24 14.66 -16.75
CA LEU A 72 -10.59 13.45 -17.22
C LEU A 72 -9.58 12.98 -16.21
N SER A 73 -9.62 11.68 -15.90
CA SER A 73 -8.64 11.10 -15.02
C SER A 73 -7.27 11.08 -15.68
N GLU A 74 -6.25 11.39 -14.93
CA GLU A 74 -4.86 11.26 -15.37
C GLU A 74 -4.35 9.83 -15.27
N TRP A 75 -5.20 8.89 -14.91
CA TRP A 75 -4.87 7.48 -14.71
C TRP A 75 -5.75 6.60 -15.59
N GLU A 76 -5.20 5.49 -16.06
CA GLU A 76 -5.98 4.45 -16.72
C GLU A 76 -5.80 3.12 -16.01
N ARG A 77 -6.86 2.33 -16.01
CA ARG A 77 -6.79 0.98 -15.46
C ARG A 77 -6.13 0.04 -16.45
N VAL A 78 -5.16 -0.74 -15.97
CA VAL A 78 -4.50 -1.78 -16.75
C VAL A 78 -4.99 -3.13 -16.22
N PHE A 79 -5.55 -3.96 -17.11
CA PHE A 79 -6.04 -5.28 -16.74
C PHE A 79 -4.91 -6.28 -16.85
N LEU A 80 -4.67 -7.03 -15.76
CA LEU A 80 -3.55 -7.94 -15.63
C LEU A 80 -3.99 -9.39 -15.82
N PRO A 81 -3.14 -10.25 -16.41
CA PRO A 81 -3.47 -11.67 -16.59
C PRO A 81 -3.19 -12.47 -15.30
N ILE A 82 -3.94 -12.17 -14.25
CA ILE A 82 -3.79 -12.79 -12.92
C ILE A 82 -5.16 -13.11 -12.34
N ASN A 83 -5.17 -13.99 -11.34
CA ASN A 83 -6.38 -14.35 -10.63
C ASN A 83 -6.89 -13.19 -9.79
N PRO A 84 -8.22 -13.02 -9.68
CA PRO A 84 -8.77 -12.08 -8.71
C PRO A 84 -8.34 -12.49 -7.30
N GLY A 85 -8.21 -11.55 -6.42
CA GLY A 85 -7.74 -11.82 -5.07
C GLY A 85 -6.25 -11.65 -4.87
N VAL A 86 -5.47 -11.45 -5.95
CA VAL A 86 -4.06 -11.08 -5.84
C VAL A 86 -3.97 -9.63 -5.36
N VAL A 87 -3.14 -9.39 -4.34
CA VAL A 87 -2.80 -8.04 -3.88
C VAL A 87 -1.46 -7.67 -4.50
N LEU A 88 -1.40 -6.55 -5.23
CA LEU A 88 -0.15 -6.05 -5.79
C LEU A 88 0.64 -5.36 -4.69
N LEU A 89 1.93 -5.67 -4.58
CA LEU A 89 2.74 -5.26 -3.43
C LEU A 89 3.86 -4.28 -3.77
N ASP A 90 4.47 -4.40 -4.95
CA ASP A 90 5.52 -3.45 -5.35
C ASP A 90 5.70 -3.50 -6.87
N ILE A 91 6.37 -2.47 -7.40
CA ILE A 91 6.64 -2.31 -8.83
C ILE A 91 7.97 -1.58 -8.99
N ALA A 92 8.76 -2.00 -9.97
CA ALA A 92 10.01 -1.30 -10.30
C ALA A 92 10.31 -1.48 -11.78
N PHE A 93 11.05 -0.50 -12.31
CA PHE A 93 11.50 -0.52 -13.70
C PHE A 93 13.03 -0.50 -13.74
N VAL A 94 13.57 -1.08 -14.80
CA VAL A 94 15.00 -1.05 -15.06
C VAL A 94 15.40 0.41 -15.33
N PRO A 95 16.35 1.00 -14.58
CA PRO A 95 16.56 2.47 -14.63
C PRO A 95 16.84 3.05 -16.01
N ASP A 96 17.56 2.32 -16.84
CA ASP A 96 17.92 2.82 -18.18
C ASP A 96 16.94 2.37 -19.27
N ASP A 97 15.84 1.72 -18.88
CA ASP A 97 14.84 1.23 -19.83
C ASP A 97 13.43 1.43 -19.23
N PRO A 98 12.81 2.59 -19.48
CA PRO A 98 11.48 2.87 -18.92
C PRO A 98 10.39 1.97 -19.47
N ASN A 99 10.66 1.18 -20.49
CA ASN A 99 9.72 0.21 -21.01
C ASN A 99 9.76 -1.11 -20.26
N HIS A 100 10.85 -1.42 -19.56
CA HIS A 100 11.06 -2.74 -18.96
C HIS A 100 10.90 -2.66 -17.44
N GLY A 101 9.92 -3.40 -16.91
CA GLY A 101 9.65 -3.40 -15.49
C GLY A 101 8.95 -4.67 -14.99
N PHE A 102 8.74 -4.71 -13.68
CA PHE A 102 8.14 -5.85 -12.99
C PHE A 102 7.16 -5.38 -11.94
N VAL A 103 6.03 -6.07 -11.81
CA VAL A 103 5.09 -5.87 -10.69
C VAL A 103 4.99 -7.15 -9.90
N LEU A 104 4.96 -7.02 -8.59
CA LEU A 104 4.97 -8.13 -7.64
C LEU A 104 3.64 -8.18 -6.88
N GLY A 105 3.31 -9.38 -6.38
CA GLY A 105 2.13 -9.53 -5.55
C GLY A 105 2.14 -10.77 -4.69
N THR A 106 1.00 -10.99 -4.05
CA THR A 106 0.71 -12.22 -3.33
C THR A 106 0.55 -13.39 -4.31
N ARG A 107 0.45 -14.61 -3.79
CA ARG A 107 0.26 -15.84 -4.58
C ARG A 107 1.35 -16.01 -5.63
N GLN A 108 2.60 -15.75 -5.26
CA GLN A 108 3.79 -15.88 -6.11
C GLN A 108 3.71 -15.06 -7.42
N THR A 109 3.00 -13.92 -7.39
CA THR A 109 2.81 -13.10 -8.58
C THR A 109 4.06 -12.30 -8.91
N ILE A 110 4.61 -12.51 -10.10
CA ILE A 110 5.61 -11.67 -10.76
C ILE A 110 5.15 -11.50 -12.20
N LEU A 111 4.92 -10.24 -12.61
CA LEU A 111 4.58 -9.93 -14.00
C LEU A 111 5.64 -9.01 -14.58
N GLU A 112 5.94 -9.18 -15.86
CA GLU A 112 6.93 -8.38 -16.58
C GLU A 112 6.26 -7.57 -17.69
N THR A 113 6.66 -6.33 -17.83
CA THR A 113 6.27 -5.48 -18.95
C THR A 113 7.51 -5.10 -19.77
N LYS A 114 7.33 -4.98 -21.08
CA LYS A 114 8.35 -4.47 -22.00
C LYS A 114 7.84 -3.30 -22.84
N ASP A 115 6.69 -2.72 -22.44
CA ASP A 115 6.09 -1.59 -23.14
C ASP A 115 5.66 -0.47 -22.18
N GLY A 116 6.40 -0.32 -21.08
CA GLY A 116 6.17 0.77 -20.13
C GLY A 116 4.97 0.59 -19.22
N GLY A 117 4.47 -0.65 -19.09
CA GLY A 117 3.36 -0.96 -18.20
C GLY A 117 2.01 -1.06 -18.86
N THR A 118 1.96 -1.05 -20.19
CA THR A 118 0.71 -1.19 -20.93
C THR A 118 0.24 -2.64 -20.96
N THR A 119 1.16 -3.58 -21.25
CA THR A 119 0.85 -5.01 -21.20
C THR A 119 1.85 -5.74 -20.30
N TRP A 120 1.40 -6.82 -19.69
CA TRP A 120 2.14 -7.56 -18.69
C TRP A 120 2.05 -9.06 -18.95
N VAL A 121 3.15 -9.77 -18.72
CA VAL A 121 3.26 -11.21 -18.94
C VAL A 121 3.73 -11.87 -17.63
N PRO A 122 3.08 -12.96 -17.20
CA PRO A 122 3.54 -13.66 -15.99
C PRO A 122 4.95 -14.23 -16.15
N ARG A 123 5.72 -14.13 -15.06
CA ARG A 123 7.03 -14.76 -14.92
C ARG A 123 7.01 -15.72 -13.73
N SER A 124 7.77 -16.77 -13.81
CA SER A 124 7.93 -17.71 -12.72
C SER A 124 9.41 -17.85 -12.36
N ILE A 125 9.66 -18.20 -11.09
CA ILE A 125 11.01 -18.44 -10.59
C ILE A 125 11.10 -19.94 -10.29
N ALA A 126 11.87 -20.66 -11.07
CA ALA A 126 11.96 -22.11 -10.97
C ALA A 126 12.34 -22.58 -9.56
N SER A 127 13.29 -21.89 -8.92
CA SER A 127 13.72 -22.25 -7.57
C SER A 127 12.65 -22.04 -6.50
N ALA A 128 11.63 -21.23 -6.77
CA ALA A 128 10.50 -21.03 -5.85
C ALA A 128 9.37 -22.01 -6.12
N GLU A 129 9.20 -22.45 -7.35
CA GLU A 129 8.13 -23.36 -7.74
C GLU A 129 8.30 -24.77 -7.17
N GLU A 130 9.53 -25.17 -6.93
CA GLU A 130 9.85 -26.51 -6.42
C GLU A 130 9.48 -26.67 -4.95
N GLU A 131 9.21 -25.57 -4.25
CA GLU A 131 8.87 -25.58 -2.84
C GLU A 131 7.35 -25.47 -2.65
N ASP A 132 6.86 -26.08 -1.58
CA ASP A 132 5.44 -26.09 -1.26
C ASP A 132 5.06 -24.83 -0.43
N PHE A 133 5.57 -23.67 -0.86
CA PHE A 133 5.28 -22.38 -0.24
C PHE A 133 4.59 -21.46 -1.22
N ASN A 134 3.62 -20.74 -0.73
CA ASN A 134 2.92 -19.71 -1.51
C ASN A 134 3.55 -18.35 -1.21
N TYR A 135 4.66 -18.06 -1.83
CA TYR A 135 5.43 -16.83 -1.58
C TYR A 135 4.62 -15.57 -1.92
N ARG A 136 4.73 -14.57 -1.06
CA ARG A 136 4.37 -13.21 -1.43
C ARG A 136 5.68 -12.43 -1.67
N PHE A 137 5.75 -11.70 -2.77
CA PHE A 137 6.93 -10.91 -3.10
C PHE A 137 6.67 -9.46 -2.71
N ASN A 138 7.45 -8.93 -1.77
CA ASN A 138 7.14 -7.70 -1.05
C ASN A 138 7.81 -6.46 -1.60
N SER A 139 9.03 -6.60 -2.16
CA SER A 139 9.82 -5.43 -2.53
C SER A 139 10.75 -5.79 -3.68
N ILE A 140 10.93 -4.85 -4.60
CA ILE A 140 11.81 -5.00 -5.76
C ILE A 140 12.56 -3.68 -5.98
N SER A 141 13.84 -3.78 -6.35
CA SER A 141 14.66 -2.59 -6.60
C SER A 141 15.69 -2.91 -7.68
N PHE A 142 15.93 -1.94 -8.56
CA PHE A 142 16.96 -2.01 -9.58
C PHE A 142 17.94 -0.84 -9.45
N LYS A 143 19.21 -1.11 -9.78
CA LYS A 143 20.24 -0.11 -10.01
C LYS A 143 21.04 -0.58 -11.23
N GLY A 144 20.98 0.17 -12.34
CA GLY A 144 21.46 -0.36 -13.61
C GLY A 144 20.73 -1.65 -13.97
N LYS A 145 21.48 -2.68 -14.30
CA LYS A 145 20.93 -4.01 -14.60
C LYS A 145 20.85 -4.92 -13.38
N GLU A 146 21.33 -4.47 -12.23
CA GLU A 146 21.26 -5.22 -10.97
C GLU A 146 19.89 -5.06 -10.35
N GLY A 147 19.24 -6.15 -10.02
CA GLY A 147 17.94 -6.15 -9.41
C GLY A 147 17.83 -7.14 -8.27
N TRP A 148 16.94 -6.83 -7.34
CA TRP A 148 16.72 -7.65 -6.15
C TRP A 148 15.22 -7.74 -5.86
N ILE A 149 14.78 -8.93 -5.45
CA ILE A 149 13.41 -9.16 -4.97
C ILE A 149 13.49 -9.86 -3.63
N ILE A 150 12.66 -9.43 -2.68
CA ILE A 150 12.48 -10.14 -1.40
C ILE A 150 11.02 -10.54 -1.21
N GLY A 151 10.82 -11.57 -0.40
CA GLY A 151 9.48 -12.08 -0.14
C GLY A 151 9.36 -12.82 1.18
N LYS A 152 8.15 -13.31 1.40
CA LYS A 152 7.78 -14.05 2.61
C LYS A 152 6.98 -15.30 2.21
N PRO A 153 7.30 -16.51 2.74
CA PRO A 153 8.45 -16.82 3.63
C PRO A 153 9.76 -16.32 3.05
N ALA A 154 10.81 -16.24 3.87
CA ALA A 154 12.05 -15.58 3.50
C ALA A 154 12.63 -16.12 2.19
N ILE A 155 12.73 -15.26 1.19
CA ILE A 155 13.30 -15.55 -0.11
C ILE A 155 13.98 -14.29 -0.64
N LEU A 156 15.17 -14.46 -1.21
CA LEU A 156 15.95 -13.37 -1.78
C LEU A 156 16.38 -13.78 -3.19
N LEU A 157 16.02 -12.95 -4.16
CA LEU A 157 16.34 -13.18 -5.57
C LEU A 157 17.22 -12.04 -6.08
N HIS A 158 18.13 -12.37 -6.99
CA HIS A 158 19.05 -11.40 -7.59
C HIS A 158 19.14 -11.62 -9.09
N THR A 159 19.23 -10.52 -9.84
CA THR A 159 19.53 -10.51 -11.25
C THR A 159 20.67 -9.54 -11.53
N SER A 160 21.53 -9.88 -12.50
CA SER A 160 22.56 -8.99 -13.02
C SER A 160 22.33 -8.62 -14.48
N ASP A 161 21.22 -9.08 -15.05
CA ASP A 161 20.90 -8.88 -16.48
C ASP A 161 19.50 -8.29 -16.69
N ALA A 162 19.13 -7.35 -15.84
CA ALA A 162 17.87 -6.61 -15.93
C ALA A 162 16.64 -7.51 -15.81
N GLY A 163 16.77 -8.64 -15.07
CA GLY A 163 15.64 -9.52 -14.81
C GLY A 163 15.42 -10.60 -15.87
N GLU A 164 16.32 -10.74 -16.84
CA GLU A 164 16.21 -11.86 -17.78
C GLU A 164 16.39 -13.19 -17.06
N ASN A 165 17.32 -13.24 -16.11
CA ASN A 165 17.55 -14.40 -15.26
C ASN A 165 17.58 -13.98 -13.79
N TRP A 166 16.88 -14.74 -12.94
CA TRP A 166 16.86 -14.53 -11.50
C TRP A 166 17.45 -15.74 -10.79
N GLU A 167 18.38 -15.50 -9.87
CA GLU A 167 18.97 -16.55 -9.03
C GLU A 167 18.55 -16.35 -7.58
N ARG A 168 18.39 -17.47 -6.88
CA ARG A 168 18.07 -17.43 -5.45
C ARG A 168 19.35 -17.31 -4.64
N ILE A 169 19.38 -16.35 -3.72
CA ILE A 169 20.51 -16.12 -2.82
C ILE A 169 20.17 -16.74 -1.46
N PRO A 170 21.02 -17.65 -0.92
CA PRO A 170 20.77 -18.23 0.40
C PRO A 170 20.75 -17.17 1.49
N LEU A 171 19.87 -17.35 2.48
CA LEU A 171 19.71 -16.46 3.62
C LEU A 171 20.05 -17.21 4.91
N SER A 172 20.61 -16.46 5.87
CA SER A 172 20.86 -17.00 7.21
C SER A 172 19.55 -17.22 7.95
N SER A 173 19.44 -18.34 8.64
CA SER A 173 18.30 -18.61 9.52
C SER A 173 18.28 -17.71 10.76
N GLN A 174 19.38 -16.97 11.01
CA GLN A 174 19.50 -16.07 12.15
C GLN A 174 19.13 -14.63 11.81
N LEU A 175 18.57 -14.39 10.62
CA LEU A 175 18.14 -13.05 10.22
C LEU A 175 17.03 -12.57 11.17
N PRO A 176 17.22 -11.41 11.85
CA PRO A 176 16.22 -10.92 12.80
C PRO A 176 15.03 -10.27 12.08
N GLY A 177 13.90 -10.94 12.13
CA GLY A 177 12.65 -10.46 11.53
C GLY A 177 12.48 -10.86 10.08
N ASP A 178 11.38 -10.41 9.50
CA ASP A 178 11.05 -10.62 8.10
C ASP A 178 11.61 -9.47 7.26
N MET A 179 12.14 -9.78 6.07
CA MET A 179 12.57 -8.75 5.13
C MET A 179 11.36 -7.98 4.62
N VAL A 180 11.39 -6.64 4.71
CA VAL A 180 10.26 -5.79 4.29
C VAL A 180 10.63 -4.80 3.21
N TYR A 181 11.90 -4.50 3.01
CA TYR A 181 12.34 -3.52 2.02
C TYR A 181 13.72 -3.87 1.51
N ILE A 182 13.94 -3.71 0.19
CA ILE A 182 15.27 -3.86 -0.40
C ILE A 182 15.53 -2.70 -1.36
N LYS A 183 16.78 -2.23 -1.36
CA LYS A 183 17.24 -1.17 -2.25
C LYS A 183 18.54 -1.61 -2.93
N ALA A 184 18.52 -1.70 -4.26
CA ALA A 184 19.74 -1.91 -5.04
C ALA A 184 20.59 -0.64 -4.96
N THR A 185 21.87 -0.78 -4.63
CA THR A 185 22.75 0.38 -4.40
C THR A 185 23.93 0.45 -5.36
N GLY A 186 24.21 -0.61 -6.10
CA GLY A 186 25.31 -0.65 -7.05
C GLY A 186 25.54 -2.07 -7.54
N GLU A 187 26.69 -2.27 -8.19
CA GLU A 187 27.09 -3.59 -8.68
C GLU A 187 27.19 -4.56 -7.51
N GLN A 188 26.45 -5.67 -7.57
CA GLN A 188 26.41 -6.71 -6.53
C GLN A 188 26.02 -6.20 -5.13
N SER A 189 25.44 -5.01 -5.06
CA SER A 189 25.23 -4.29 -3.79
C SER A 189 23.78 -3.99 -3.53
N ALA A 190 23.38 -4.14 -2.25
CA ALA A 190 22.00 -3.83 -1.83
C ALA A 190 21.99 -3.49 -0.33
N GLU A 191 20.92 -2.78 0.03
CA GLU A 191 20.57 -2.47 1.42
C GLU A 191 19.21 -3.10 1.69
N MET A 192 19.10 -3.83 2.79
CA MET A 192 17.88 -4.56 3.15
C MET A 192 17.45 -4.19 4.56
N VAL A 193 16.14 -4.02 4.75
CA VAL A 193 15.56 -3.70 6.07
C VAL A 193 14.59 -4.81 6.47
N THR A 194 14.66 -5.23 7.74
CA THR A 194 13.70 -6.16 8.31
C THR A 194 12.68 -5.43 9.17
N ASP A 195 11.57 -6.11 9.46
CA ASP A 195 10.53 -5.53 10.31
C ASP A 195 10.89 -5.45 11.79
N GLU A 196 12.02 -6.04 12.20
CA GLU A 196 12.57 -5.84 13.56
C GLU A 196 13.62 -4.72 13.61
N GLY A 197 13.82 -4.03 12.48
CA GLY A 197 14.69 -2.86 12.41
C GLY A 197 16.14 -3.16 12.04
N ALA A 198 16.47 -4.38 11.67
CA ALA A 198 17.80 -4.65 11.15
C ALA A 198 17.96 -3.98 9.78
N ILE A 199 19.11 -3.34 9.57
CA ILE A 199 19.49 -2.79 8.27
C ILE A 199 20.81 -3.47 7.90
N TYR A 200 20.80 -4.19 6.78
CA TYR A 200 21.94 -4.97 6.31
C TYR A 200 22.39 -4.47 4.95
N ILE A 201 23.70 -4.43 4.74
CA ILE A 201 24.31 -3.99 3.49
C ILE A 201 25.17 -5.12 2.96
N THR A 202 25.02 -5.47 1.69
CA THR A 202 25.90 -6.38 0.98
C THR A 202 26.61 -5.66 -0.16
N SER A 203 27.85 -6.04 -0.42
CA SER A 203 28.61 -5.60 -1.59
C SER A 203 29.13 -6.78 -2.41
N ASN A 204 28.70 -8.00 -2.05
CA ASN A 204 29.15 -9.22 -2.73
C ASN A 204 27.97 -10.14 -3.08
N LYS A 205 26.89 -9.55 -3.59
CA LYS A 205 25.77 -10.30 -4.16
C LYS A 205 24.96 -11.07 -3.10
N GLY A 206 25.02 -10.61 -1.83
CA GLY A 206 24.25 -11.23 -0.75
C GLY A 206 24.94 -12.42 -0.09
N TYR A 207 26.17 -12.73 -0.46
CA TYR A 207 26.90 -13.80 0.21
C TYR A 207 27.27 -13.43 1.65
N ASN A 208 27.55 -12.13 1.87
CA ASN A 208 27.79 -11.60 3.21
C ASN A 208 27.03 -10.29 3.40
N TRP A 209 26.50 -10.09 4.59
CA TRP A 209 25.77 -8.87 4.96
C TRP A 209 26.41 -8.24 6.18
N LYS A 210 26.61 -6.93 6.13
CA LYS A 210 27.11 -6.14 7.24
C LYS A 210 25.95 -5.35 7.86
N ALA A 211 25.81 -5.44 9.18
CA ALA A 211 24.76 -4.70 9.89
C ALA A 211 25.13 -3.21 9.99
N ALA A 212 24.23 -2.34 9.59
CA ALA A 212 24.36 -0.90 9.80
C ALA A 212 23.75 -0.46 11.14
N ILE A 213 22.91 -1.31 11.72
CA ILE A 213 22.25 -1.09 13.01
C ILE A 213 22.84 -2.06 14.03
N GLN A 214 23.15 -1.57 15.21
CA GLN A 214 23.84 -2.37 16.23
C GLN A 214 22.91 -3.31 17.00
N GLU A 215 21.61 -3.00 17.07
CA GLU A 215 20.67 -3.82 17.83
C GLU A 215 19.25 -3.72 17.26
N THR A 216 18.40 -4.65 17.59
CA THR A 216 16.99 -4.60 17.21
C THR A 216 16.29 -3.44 17.91
N VAL A 217 15.14 -3.01 17.35
CA VAL A 217 14.36 -1.92 17.94
C VAL A 217 13.84 -2.31 19.32
N SER A 218 13.47 -3.57 19.53
CA SER A 218 13.04 -4.04 20.85
C SER A 218 14.15 -3.87 21.88
N ALA A 219 15.41 -4.21 21.54
CA ALA A 219 16.53 -4.02 22.43
C ALA A 219 16.79 -2.55 22.73
N THR A 220 16.70 -1.69 21.71
CA THR A 220 16.83 -0.24 21.88
C THR A 220 15.76 0.32 22.84
N LEU A 221 14.51 -0.06 22.67
CA LEU A 221 13.42 0.41 23.52
C LEU A 221 13.56 -0.11 24.96
N ASN A 222 13.98 -1.35 25.14
CA ASN A 222 14.19 -1.92 26.46
C ASN A 222 15.33 -1.20 27.20
N ARG A 223 16.40 -0.87 26.50
CA ARG A 223 17.54 -0.13 27.07
C ARG A 223 17.14 1.30 27.45
N THR A 224 16.21 1.91 26.72
CA THR A 224 15.75 3.27 26.96
C THR A 224 14.37 3.27 27.64
N VAL A 225 14.19 2.48 28.70
CA VAL A 225 12.92 2.35 29.42
C VAL A 225 12.39 3.72 29.87
N SER A 226 13.27 4.66 30.16
CA SER A 226 12.91 6.01 30.60
C SER A 226 12.76 6.99 29.43
N SER A 227 12.67 6.51 28.22
CA SER A 227 12.62 7.36 27.02
C SER A 227 11.36 8.26 26.96
N GLY A 228 10.30 7.91 27.69
CA GLY A 228 9.07 8.67 27.66
C GLY A 228 8.25 8.45 26.38
N ILE A 229 8.59 7.46 25.57
CA ILE A 229 7.86 7.18 24.33
C ILE A 229 6.53 6.51 24.68
N SER A 230 5.44 7.18 24.32
CA SER A 230 4.09 6.69 24.57
C SER A 230 3.80 5.45 23.74
N GLY A 231 3.42 4.39 24.39
CA GLY A 231 3.07 3.14 23.73
C GLY A 231 4.22 2.17 23.50
N ALA A 232 5.42 2.49 23.96
CA ALA A 232 6.57 1.58 23.81
C ALA A 232 6.32 0.23 24.49
N SER A 233 5.56 0.22 25.59
CA SER A 233 5.21 -1.01 26.30
C SER A 233 4.31 -1.95 25.47
N TYR A 234 3.66 -1.42 24.43
CA TYR A 234 2.81 -2.20 23.53
C TYR A 234 3.51 -2.59 22.23
N TYR A 235 4.82 -2.32 22.13
CA TYR A 235 5.59 -2.70 20.95
C TYR A 235 5.78 -4.21 20.90
N THR A 236 5.39 -4.80 19.79
CA THR A 236 5.44 -6.26 19.64
C THR A 236 6.72 -6.76 18.94
N GLY A 237 7.67 -5.87 18.73
CA GLY A 237 8.95 -6.22 18.14
C GLY A 237 9.07 -6.01 16.65
N THR A 238 7.98 -5.58 15.97
CA THR A 238 7.99 -5.43 14.51
C THR A 238 7.44 -4.08 14.08
N PHE A 239 7.85 -3.65 12.88
CA PHE A 239 7.27 -2.48 12.19
C PHE A 239 6.04 -2.91 11.42
N SER A 240 5.05 -2.00 11.31
CA SER A 240 3.93 -2.19 10.39
C SER A 240 4.25 -1.62 9.00
N THR A 241 4.99 -0.51 8.92
CA THR A 241 5.42 0.07 7.63
C THR A 241 6.84 0.59 7.76
N VAL A 242 7.56 0.58 6.63
CA VAL A 242 8.90 1.17 6.50
C VAL A 242 8.93 1.90 5.15
N ASN A 243 9.37 3.16 5.16
CA ASN A 243 9.53 3.93 3.93
C ASN A 243 10.89 4.62 3.89
N ARG A 244 11.55 4.56 2.74
CA ARG A 244 12.87 5.11 2.52
C ARG A 244 12.77 6.42 1.72
N SER A 245 13.52 7.43 2.15
CA SER A 245 13.68 8.66 1.38
C SER A 245 14.70 8.48 0.26
N PRO A 246 14.71 9.36 -0.76
CA PRO A 246 15.72 9.25 -1.82
C PRO A 246 17.16 9.37 -1.31
N ASP A 247 17.39 10.08 -0.21
CA ASP A 247 18.72 10.24 0.37
C ASP A 247 19.09 9.17 1.42
N GLY A 248 18.27 8.13 1.55
CA GLY A 248 18.61 6.98 2.37
C GLY A 248 18.14 7.02 3.81
N ARG A 249 17.32 7.99 4.19
CA ARG A 249 16.70 8.01 5.51
C ARG A 249 15.49 7.09 5.52
N TYR A 250 15.18 6.53 6.68
CA TYR A 250 14.00 5.67 6.85
C TYR A 250 13.05 6.24 7.88
N VAL A 251 11.76 6.06 7.64
CA VAL A 251 10.72 6.24 8.65
C VAL A 251 9.92 4.93 8.76
N ALA A 252 9.73 4.48 10.00
CA ALA A 252 9.02 3.24 10.29
C ALA A 252 7.95 3.50 11.33
N VAL A 253 6.83 2.79 11.20
CA VAL A 253 5.72 2.88 12.15
C VAL A 253 5.71 1.62 13.00
N SER A 254 5.56 1.76 14.33
CA SER A 254 5.50 0.64 15.24
C SER A 254 4.26 -0.23 14.97
N SER A 255 4.33 -1.50 15.34
CA SER A 255 3.34 -2.51 14.96
C SER A 255 1.90 -2.17 15.29
N ARG A 256 1.66 -1.38 16.34
CA ARG A 256 0.31 -0.93 16.71
C ARG A 256 0.04 0.54 16.41
N GLY A 257 1.01 1.24 15.81
CA GLY A 257 0.84 2.63 15.43
C GLY A 257 0.91 3.62 16.58
N ASN A 258 1.49 3.24 17.72
CA ASN A 258 1.55 4.12 18.90
C ASN A 258 2.70 5.12 18.85
N PHE A 259 3.73 4.82 18.07
CA PHE A 259 4.88 5.70 17.88
C PHE A 259 5.54 5.38 16.55
N TYR A 260 6.53 6.19 16.15
CA TYR A 260 7.27 5.96 14.91
C TYR A 260 8.75 6.11 15.19
N LEU A 261 9.56 5.65 14.25
CA LEU A 261 11.02 5.65 14.39
C LEU A 261 11.63 6.16 13.09
N THR A 262 12.77 6.85 13.23
CA THR A 262 13.54 7.34 12.09
C THR A 262 14.97 6.84 12.17
N TRP A 263 15.61 6.75 11.01
CA TRP A 263 17.01 6.38 10.90
C TRP A 263 17.66 7.18 9.76
N GLU A 264 18.86 7.67 10.03
CA GLU A 264 19.68 8.35 9.03
C GLU A 264 20.98 7.58 8.83
N PRO A 265 21.54 7.59 7.60
CA PRO A 265 22.83 6.91 7.37
C PRO A 265 23.88 7.35 8.36
N GLY A 266 24.59 6.37 8.94
CA GLY A 266 25.60 6.60 9.95
C GLY A 266 25.12 6.47 11.38
N GLN A 267 23.82 6.50 11.65
CA GLN A 267 23.30 6.27 13.00
C GLN A 267 23.41 4.79 13.37
N ALA A 268 23.81 4.53 14.61
CA ALA A 268 23.93 3.16 15.11
C ALA A 268 22.60 2.57 15.57
N TYR A 269 21.62 3.42 15.85
CA TYR A 269 20.32 3.02 16.41
C TYR A 269 19.18 3.78 15.74
N TRP A 270 17.99 3.16 15.73
CA TRP A 270 16.76 3.86 15.36
C TRP A 270 16.41 4.88 16.44
N GLN A 271 15.90 6.04 16.02
CA GLN A 271 15.45 7.10 16.92
C GLN A 271 13.92 7.00 17.07
N PRO A 272 13.41 6.66 18.27
CA PRO A 272 11.97 6.62 18.46
C PRO A 272 11.38 8.02 18.70
N HIS A 273 10.13 8.22 18.27
CA HIS A 273 9.38 9.47 18.39
C HIS A 273 7.94 9.19 18.81
N ASN A 274 7.38 10.06 19.64
CA ASN A 274 5.96 10.03 19.94
C ASN A 274 5.15 10.34 18.69
N ARG A 275 3.95 9.78 18.60
CA ARG A 275 3.12 9.96 17.41
C ARG A 275 2.61 11.38 17.22
N ALA A 276 2.52 12.17 18.30
CA ALA A 276 2.11 13.58 18.28
C ALA A 276 0.70 13.84 17.74
N VAL A 277 -0.08 12.79 17.49
CA VAL A 277 -1.47 12.85 17.03
C VAL A 277 -2.31 11.90 17.89
N ALA A 278 -3.61 12.17 18.00
CA ALA A 278 -4.47 11.42 18.93
C ALA A 278 -4.69 9.96 18.48
N ARG A 279 -4.84 9.75 17.16
CA ARG A 279 -5.12 8.42 16.61
C ARG A 279 -3.84 7.65 16.36
N ARG A 280 -3.98 6.32 16.30
CA ARG A 280 -2.87 5.44 15.93
C ARG A 280 -2.45 5.67 14.48
N ILE A 281 -1.15 5.58 14.25
CA ILE A 281 -0.56 5.78 12.92
C ILE A 281 -0.84 4.56 12.06
N GLN A 282 -1.29 4.78 10.83
CA GLN A 282 -1.46 3.74 9.82
C GLN A 282 -0.18 3.57 9.01
N SER A 283 0.41 4.68 8.54
CA SER A 283 1.60 4.68 7.71
C SER A 283 2.23 6.07 7.72
N MET A 284 3.53 6.12 7.42
CA MET A 284 4.25 7.38 7.25
C MET A 284 5.21 7.27 6.07
N GLY A 285 5.49 8.39 5.45
CA GLY A 285 6.45 8.43 4.35
C GLY A 285 6.96 9.85 4.12
N TRP A 286 7.66 10.01 3.01
CA TRP A 286 8.42 11.23 2.73
C TRP A 286 7.74 12.08 1.68
N ARG A 287 7.65 13.38 1.97
CA ARG A 287 7.28 14.37 0.95
C ARG A 287 8.48 14.64 0.05
N ALA A 288 8.21 15.17 -1.13
CA ALA A 288 9.27 15.50 -2.07
C ALA A 288 10.22 16.59 -1.55
N ASP A 289 9.75 17.44 -0.62
CA ASP A 289 10.60 18.46 0.00
C ASP A 289 11.46 17.95 1.16
N GLY A 290 11.37 16.66 1.48
CA GLY A 290 12.11 16.04 2.58
C GLY A 290 11.38 16.00 3.91
N GLY A 291 10.18 16.58 3.99
CA GLY A 291 9.32 16.43 5.16
C GLY A 291 8.59 15.11 5.17
N LEU A 292 7.71 14.94 6.16
CA LEU A 292 6.97 13.69 6.37
C LEU A 292 5.47 13.89 6.14
N TRP A 293 4.84 12.85 5.60
CA TRP A 293 3.39 12.70 5.69
C TRP A 293 3.07 11.57 6.67
N LEU A 294 1.93 11.68 7.33
CA LEU A 294 1.48 10.73 8.34
C LEU A 294 -0.01 10.44 8.11
N LEU A 295 -0.35 9.16 8.01
CA LEU A 295 -1.72 8.70 7.87
C LEU A 295 -2.15 8.03 9.17
N VAL A 296 -3.35 8.36 9.65
CA VAL A 296 -3.90 7.72 10.84
C VAL A 296 -4.94 6.68 10.45
N ARG A 297 -5.15 5.71 11.31
CA ARG A 297 -6.15 4.67 11.11
C ARG A 297 -7.54 5.30 11.03
N GLY A 298 -8.28 4.90 10.00
CA GLY A 298 -9.60 5.43 9.74
C GLY A 298 -9.62 6.69 8.90
N GLY A 299 -8.46 7.14 8.41
CA GLY A 299 -8.40 8.00 7.25
C GLY A 299 -7.92 9.42 7.37
N GLY A 300 -7.26 9.87 8.39
CA GLY A 300 -6.73 11.25 8.45
C GLY A 300 -5.35 11.37 7.81
N LEU A 301 -5.02 12.56 7.31
CA LEU A 301 -3.71 12.89 6.76
C LEU A 301 -3.14 14.09 7.52
N TYR A 302 -1.86 13.98 7.87
CA TYR A 302 -1.09 15.03 8.54
C TYR A 302 0.21 15.24 7.79
N LEU A 303 0.68 16.49 7.78
CA LEU A 303 1.98 16.86 7.21
C LEU A 303 2.87 17.42 8.30
N SER A 304 4.14 17.08 8.31
CA SER A 304 5.09 17.67 9.26
C SER A 304 5.26 19.16 8.95
N LYS A 305 5.43 19.95 9.99
CA LYS A 305 5.73 21.36 9.84
C LYS A 305 7.23 21.50 9.55
N GLY A 306 7.54 21.84 8.31
CA GLY A 306 8.91 21.92 7.84
C GLY A 306 9.48 20.60 7.35
N THR A 307 10.77 20.57 7.11
CA THR A 307 11.46 19.42 6.47
C THR A 307 12.39 18.67 7.42
N GLY A 308 12.52 19.14 8.66
CA GLY A 308 13.29 18.42 9.67
C GLY A 308 12.52 17.24 10.25
N LEU A 309 13.20 16.41 11.01
CA LEU A 309 12.56 15.31 11.73
C LEU A 309 11.91 15.88 13.00
N THR A 310 10.70 16.36 12.84
CA THR A 310 9.91 17.01 13.90
C THR A 310 8.75 16.11 14.32
N GLU A 311 8.33 16.25 15.55
CA GLU A 311 7.10 15.61 16.06
C GLU A 311 5.88 16.53 15.91
N ASP A 312 6.02 17.66 15.22
CA ASP A 312 4.97 18.64 15.02
C ASP A 312 4.30 18.47 13.66
N PHE A 313 3.06 18.03 13.67
CA PHE A 313 2.28 17.72 12.46
C PHE A 313 1.01 18.57 12.42
N GLU A 314 0.62 18.95 11.21
CA GLU A 314 -0.60 19.70 10.95
C GLU A 314 -1.59 18.84 10.18
N GLU A 315 -2.83 18.77 10.65
CA GLU A 315 -3.88 18.00 9.98
C GLU A 315 -4.30 18.69 8.69
N VAL A 316 -4.49 17.87 7.66
CA VAL A 316 -4.96 18.31 6.35
C VAL A 316 -6.34 17.71 6.11
N SER A 317 -7.29 18.54 5.69
CA SER A 317 -8.65 18.06 5.40
C SER A 317 -8.65 17.22 4.13
N VAL A 318 -9.05 15.96 4.25
CA VAL A 318 -9.15 15.05 3.11
C VAL A 318 -10.45 14.24 3.23
N GLN A 319 -11.04 13.94 2.08
CA GLN A 319 -12.14 13.00 2.02
C GLN A 319 -11.59 11.58 2.01
N SER A 320 -12.21 10.71 2.78
CA SER A 320 -11.79 9.30 2.80
C SER A 320 -13.00 8.38 2.91
N ARG A 321 -12.82 7.14 2.49
CA ARG A 321 -13.84 6.09 2.54
C ARG A 321 -13.19 4.78 2.97
N GLY A 322 -14.00 3.86 3.50
CA GLY A 322 -13.53 2.54 3.87
C GLY A 322 -12.42 2.59 4.89
N PHE A 323 -11.28 2.02 4.54
CA PHE A 323 -10.11 1.99 5.40
C PHE A 323 -9.37 3.34 5.48
N GLY A 324 -9.85 4.37 4.79
CA GLY A 324 -9.19 5.67 4.74
C GLY A 324 -8.07 5.73 3.72
N ILE A 325 -7.25 6.78 3.82
CA ILE A 325 -6.08 6.93 2.95
C ILE A 325 -5.02 5.91 3.37
N LEU A 326 -4.43 5.21 2.40
CA LEU A 326 -3.49 4.12 2.66
C LEU A 326 -2.06 4.42 2.19
N ASP A 327 -1.88 5.33 1.23
CA ASP A 327 -0.56 5.72 0.77
C ASP A 327 -0.59 7.10 0.11
N VAL A 328 0.57 7.75 0.06
CA VAL A 328 0.77 9.02 -0.63
C VAL A 328 2.03 8.92 -1.47
N GLY A 329 1.95 9.30 -2.75
CA GLY A 329 3.10 9.30 -3.65
C GLY A 329 3.29 10.67 -4.30
N TYR A 330 4.46 11.26 -4.14
CA TYR A 330 4.80 12.55 -4.72
C TYR A 330 5.41 12.36 -6.11
N ARG A 331 4.90 13.12 -7.07
CA ARG A 331 5.48 13.21 -8.41
C ARG A 331 6.49 14.37 -8.50
N SER A 332 6.20 15.44 -7.79
CA SER A 332 7.06 16.63 -7.70
C SER A 332 6.85 17.25 -6.31
N GLN A 333 7.50 18.38 -6.03
CA GLN A 333 7.30 19.07 -4.76
C GLN A 333 5.84 19.50 -4.55
N ASP A 334 5.19 19.91 -5.63
CA ASP A 334 3.82 20.42 -5.52
C ASP A 334 2.76 19.35 -5.81
N GLU A 335 3.08 18.34 -6.61
CA GLU A 335 2.06 17.40 -7.09
C GLU A 335 2.25 16.02 -6.47
N ALA A 336 1.16 15.50 -5.91
CA ALA A 336 1.12 14.16 -5.32
C ALA A 336 -0.27 13.57 -5.46
N TRP A 337 -0.34 12.26 -5.27
CA TRP A 337 -1.61 11.54 -5.18
C TRP A 337 -1.67 10.77 -3.87
N ALA A 338 -2.90 10.68 -3.33
CA ALA A 338 -3.22 9.87 -2.17
C ALA A 338 -4.25 8.83 -2.58
N ALA A 339 -4.00 7.58 -2.22
CA ALA A 339 -4.86 6.47 -2.58
C ALA A 339 -5.33 5.75 -1.33
N GLY A 340 -6.48 5.11 -1.40
CA GLY A 340 -7.03 4.48 -0.21
C GLY A 340 -8.18 3.53 -0.43
N GLY A 341 -8.93 3.31 0.62
CA GLY A 341 -10.02 2.34 0.66
C GLY A 341 -11.14 2.68 -0.31
N SER A 342 -11.75 1.64 -0.85
CA SER A 342 -12.90 1.74 -1.75
C SER A 342 -12.64 2.64 -2.97
N GLY A 343 -11.43 2.54 -3.52
CA GLY A 343 -11.07 3.21 -4.75
C GLY A 343 -10.85 4.71 -4.66
N ILE A 344 -10.67 5.25 -3.45
CA ILE A 344 -10.44 6.69 -3.34
C ILE A 344 -9.08 7.07 -3.92
N LEU A 345 -9.07 8.14 -4.72
CA LEU A 345 -7.86 8.68 -5.31
C LEU A 345 -7.97 10.19 -5.31
N LEU A 346 -7.02 10.84 -4.65
CA LEU A 346 -7.00 12.29 -4.45
C LEU A 346 -5.72 12.86 -5.06
N LYS A 347 -5.82 14.08 -5.58
CA LYS A 347 -4.68 14.81 -6.15
C LYS A 347 -4.46 16.11 -5.40
N THR A 348 -3.21 16.45 -5.14
CA THR A 348 -2.80 17.77 -4.68
C THR A 348 -1.91 18.43 -5.74
N THR A 349 -2.01 19.76 -5.85
CA THR A 349 -1.13 20.56 -6.71
C THR A 349 -0.42 21.65 -5.91
N ASN A 350 -0.50 21.59 -4.57
CA ASN A 350 0.14 22.58 -3.68
C ASN A 350 0.91 21.91 -2.53
N GLY A 351 1.54 20.78 -2.84
CA GLY A 351 2.41 20.10 -1.89
C GLY A 351 1.72 19.28 -0.82
N GLY A 352 0.40 19.12 -0.92
CA GLY A 352 -0.39 18.35 0.04
C GLY A 352 -1.30 19.17 0.93
N LYS A 353 -1.33 20.49 0.73
CA LYS A 353 -2.15 21.37 1.59
C LYS A 353 -3.64 21.22 1.32
N THR A 354 -4.03 21.04 0.04
CA THR A 354 -5.41 20.75 -0.35
C THR A 354 -5.45 19.63 -1.37
N TRP A 355 -6.56 18.87 -1.36
CA TRP A 355 -6.68 17.66 -2.17
C TRP A 355 -8.02 17.66 -2.89
N ILE A 356 -8.01 17.24 -4.15
CA ILE A 356 -9.20 17.15 -5.01
C ILE A 356 -9.37 15.67 -5.40
N ARG A 357 -10.61 15.19 -5.30
CA ARG A 357 -10.93 13.80 -5.60
C ARG A 357 -10.97 13.57 -7.12
N ASP A 358 -10.35 12.49 -7.56
CA ASP A 358 -10.45 12.03 -8.94
C ASP A 358 -11.71 11.16 -9.06
N LYS A 359 -12.79 11.76 -9.53
CA LYS A 359 -14.09 11.08 -9.63
C LYS A 359 -14.06 9.92 -10.64
N ALA A 360 -13.17 9.96 -11.61
CA ALA A 360 -13.09 8.88 -12.61
C ALA A 360 -12.60 7.56 -11.99
N ALA A 361 -11.96 7.61 -10.83
CA ALA A 361 -11.56 6.41 -10.10
C ALA A 361 -12.68 5.86 -9.20
N ASP A 362 -13.82 6.54 -9.08
CA ASP A 362 -14.89 6.14 -8.16
C ASP A 362 -15.51 4.77 -8.51
N ASN A 363 -15.38 4.34 -9.75
CA ASN A 363 -15.91 3.04 -10.19
C ASN A 363 -15.03 1.86 -9.80
N ILE A 364 -13.86 2.11 -9.21
CA ILE A 364 -12.92 1.06 -8.81
C ILE A 364 -13.31 0.58 -7.42
N ALA A 365 -13.84 -0.65 -7.34
CA ALA A 365 -14.30 -1.24 -6.08
C ALA A 365 -13.18 -2.01 -5.39
N ALA A 366 -12.03 -1.37 -5.22
CA ALA A 366 -10.85 -2.01 -4.62
C ALA A 366 -10.17 -1.06 -3.66
N ASN A 367 -9.42 -1.60 -2.72
CA ASN A 367 -8.54 -0.80 -1.88
C ASN A 367 -7.24 -0.55 -2.64
N LEU A 368 -6.84 0.71 -2.72
CA LEU A 368 -5.62 1.14 -3.40
C LEU A 368 -4.55 1.33 -2.33
N TYR A 369 -3.54 0.48 -2.33
CA TYR A 369 -2.58 0.37 -1.22
C TYR A 369 -1.30 1.15 -1.43
N SER A 370 -0.94 1.47 -2.68
CA SER A 370 0.36 2.08 -2.96
C SER A 370 0.28 3.02 -4.15
N VAL A 371 0.96 4.16 -4.04
CA VAL A 371 1.18 5.10 -5.15
C VAL A 371 2.68 5.21 -5.33
N LYS A 372 3.19 4.88 -6.51
CA LYS A 372 4.62 4.91 -6.75
C LYS A 372 4.93 5.58 -8.10
N PHE A 373 5.70 6.66 -8.06
CA PHE A 373 6.21 7.31 -9.26
C PHE A 373 7.63 6.84 -9.52
N ILE A 374 7.84 6.30 -10.71
CA ILE A 374 9.15 5.83 -11.17
C ILE A 374 9.97 7.04 -11.64
N ASN A 375 9.31 7.96 -12.33
CA ASN A 375 9.86 9.25 -12.76
C ASN A 375 8.69 10.22 -12.96
N ASP A 376 8.98 11.41 -13.46
CA ASP A 376 7.96 12.46 -13.60
C ASP A 376 6.81 12.09 -14.54
N ASN A 377 7.04 11.16 -15.46
CA ASN A 377 6.06 10.78 -16.48
C ASN A 377 5.54 9.35 -16.32
N GLN A 378 5.99 8.62 -15.31
CA GLN A 378 5.66 7.22 -15.15
C GLN A 378 5.34 6.93 -13.69
N GLY A 379 4.11 6.53 -13.43
CA GLY A 379 3.65 6.21 -12.08
C GLY A 379 2.56 5.16 -12.11
N PHE A 380 2.38 4.51 -10.96
CA PHE A 380 1.41 3.42 -10.81
C PHE A 380 0.73 3.47 -9.46
N VAL A 381 -0.53 3.04 -9.44
CA VAL A 381 -1.28 2.79 -8.21
C VAL A 381 -1.58 1.29 -8.15
N LEU A 382 -1.25 0.68 -7.02
CA LEU A 382 -1.39 -0.76 -6.79
C LEU A 382 -2.51 -1.01 -5.79
N GLY A 383 -3.37 -1.99 -6.07
CA GLY A 383 -4.47 -2.33 -5.19
C GLY A 383 -4.65 -3.83 -5.02
N ASN A 384 -5.72 -4.19 -4.28
CA ASN A 384 -6.12 -5.58 -4.18
C ASN A 384 -6.91 -6.00 -5.44
N ASP A 385 -7.21 -7.27 -5.55
CA ASP A 385 -7.90 -7.87 -6.71
C ASP A 385 -7.21 -7.53 -8.04
N GLY A 386 -5.88 -7.44 -8.01
CA GLY A 386 -5.07 -7.18 -9.19
C GLY A 386 -5.24 -5.81 -9.82
N VAL A 387 -5.76 -4.85 -9.09
CA VAL A 387 -5.98 -3.51 -9.64
C VAL A 387 -4.64 -2.79 -9.82
N LEU A 388 -4.39 -2.36 -11.05
CA LEU A 388 -3.23 -1.55 -11.42
C LEU A 388 -3.73 -0.35 -12.20
N LEU A 389 -3.36 0.85 -11.72
CA LEU A 389 -3.58 2.09 -12.47
C LEU A 389 -2.24 2.59 -12.98
N LYS A 390 -2.23 3.04 -14.22
CA LYS A 390 -1.05 3.60 -14.88
C LYS A 390 -1.27 5.10 -15.07
N TYR A 391 -0.26 5.90 -14.72
CA TYR A 391 -0.29 7.36 -14.87
C TYR A 391 -0.14 7.75 -16.34
N LEU A 392 -1.02 8.64 -16.82
CA LEU A 392 -1.02 9.17 -18.18
C LEU A 392 -0.62 10.66 -18.21
N GLY A 393 -0.91 11.39 -17.17
CA GLY A 393 -0.79 12.84 -17.18
C GLY A 393 -1.94 13.50 -17.99
N UNK A 394 -1.95 14.53 -17.91
CA UNK A 394 -3.01 15.24 -18.43
C UNK A 394 -3.12 15.27 -19.88
N LYS A 395 -1.92 15.57 -20.47
CA LYS A 395 -1.84 15.72 -21.93
C LYS A 395 -2.23 14.43 -22.67
N GLN A 396 -1.73 13.29 -22.20
CA GLN A 396 -2.06 11.99 -22.79
C GLN A 396 -3.51 11.61 -22.53
N SER A 397 -4.03 11.94 -21.38
CA SER A 397 -5.43 11.72 -21.05
C SER A 397 -6.36 12.47 -22.01
N LEU A 398 -6.05 13.72 -22.32
CA LEU A 398 -6.82 14.53 -23.27
C LEU A 398 -6.74 13.93 -24.68
N ASN A 399 -5.56 13.54 -25.13
CA ASN A 399 -5.37 12.92 -26.45
C ASN A 399 -6.16 11.63 -26.58
N LYS A 400 -6.18 10.81 -25.53
CA LYS A 400 -6.94 9.58 -25.51
C LYS A 400 -8.45 9.85 -25.62
N ALA A 401 -8.96 10.83 -24.87
CA ALA A 401 -10.38 11.19 -24.90
C ALA A 401 -10.81 11.69 -26.28
N ILE A 402 -9.94 12.49 -26.93
CA ILE A 402 -10.22 12.97 -28.30
C ILE A 402 -10.29 11.80 -29.28
N LEU A 403 -9.40 10.84 -29.14
CA LEU A 403 -9.38 9.66 -30.00
C LEU A 403 -10.65 8.82 -29.83
N GLU A 404 -11.06 8.59 -28.58
CA GLU A 404 -12.27 7.82 -28.26
C GLU A 404 -13.55 8.51 -28.72
N ALA A 405 -13.59 9.85 -28.70
CA ALA A 405 -14.74 10.61 -29.16
C ALA A 405 -14.89 10.57 -30.70
N ASN A 406 -13.81 10.25 -31.42
CA ASN A 406 -13.80 10.21 -32.88
C ASN A 406 -13.97 8.79 -33.45
N THR A 407 -14.14 7.77 -32.59
CA THR A 407 -14.41 6.39 -32.99
C THR A 407 -15.86 5.99 -32.72
#